data_62dee239951462b87bb2eac1798c5d43
#
_entry.id   62dee239951462b87bb2eac1798c5d43
#
_cell.length_a   1.000
_cell.length_b   1.000
_cell.length_c   1.000
_cell.angle_alpha   90.00
_cell.angle_beta   90.00
_cell.angle_gamma   90.00
#
_symmetry.space_group_name_H-M   'P 1'
#
loop_
_entity.id
_entity.type
_entity.pdbx_description
1 polymer ?
#
loop_
_entity_poly.entity_id
_entity_poly.type
_entity_poly.pdbx_seq_one_letter_code
_entity_poly.pdbx_strand_id
1 'polypeptide(L)'
;MKQKLLFIMVMLSHFMFSCNKEFKDADNNKINANEEVARQNIEPFKIAVVADIHYMHPSLLINNGANGTAFQNYLNQDPKLVQYSDPIFRNVLAQIKMEHPNILLIPGDITKDGEKISHQAMADFFNQLRDDGIKVYVVPGNHDINNAKAKKFDGNNDYPVTITSKIDFENIYGNFGYNNAIARDVHSLSYVVQPQPGFRIIGIDANKYEEYGPEGDVAAGRVKSTTLTWILEQLAKAKQDNVTIFAMMHHNLIEHYAGQSKLDPGYVIDDYQNVVNKLIDAGLKIIFTGHYHANDISSYLHNGKELFDIQTGSLVTAPSPYRFINMKDGKLDICTRTVQCISANLPGSVNFPMYANLFLSQHLDGYFNYYLENRLGAPPQLATFAAPLFRNGIMAHFAGDEKMPPDQRTQIDNLSTMSPQLAGIVTTLWTDLGIKDNTTTINYK
;
A
#
# COMPACT_ATOMS: atom_id res chain seq x y z
N MET A 1 40.33 20.13 46.14
CA MET A 1 38.91 20.51 45.96
C MET A 1 38.32 19.57 44.93
N LYS A 2 37.47 18.60 45.35
CA LYS A 2 36.84 17.58 44.53
C LYS A 2 35.44 18.08 44.14
N GLN A 3 35.20 18.36 42.87
CA GLN A 3 33.85 18.55 42.37
C GLN A 3 33.26 17.25 41.88
N LYS A 4 32.19 16.83 42.50
CA LYS A 4 31.38 15.66 42.15
C LYS A 4 30.53 16.01 40.89
N LEU A 5 30.71 15.27 39.82
CA LEU A 5 29.83 15.28 38.67
C LEU A 5 28.64 14.37 38.99
N LEU A 6 27.46 14.96 39.04
CA LEU A 6 26.17 14.29 39.23
C LEU A 6 25.68 13.76 37.87
N PHE A 7 25.70 12.45 37.67
CA PHE A 7 25.12 11.79 36.51
C PHE A 7 23.57 11.82 36.66
N ILE A 8 22.88 12.63 35.91
CA ILE A 8 21.43 12.55 35.75
C ILE A 8 21.17 11.52 34.66
N MET A 9 20.75 10.35 35.08
CA MET A 9 20.25 9.29 34.21
C MET A 9 18.81 9.64 33.82
N VAL A 10 18.64 10.24 32.65
CA VAL A 10 17.31 10.44 32.04
C VAL A 10 16.89 9.10 31.47
N MET A 11 15.99 8.42 32.17
CA MET A 11 15.23 7.32 31.58
C MET A 11 14.35 7.87 30.46
N LEU A 12 14.73 7.63 29.22
CA LEU A 12 13.78 7.71 28.10
C LEU A 12 12.79 6.56 28.25
N SER A 13 11.61 6.88 28.81
CA SER A 13 10.47 6.01 28.76
C SER A 13 10.05 5.87 27.29
N HIS A 14 10.20 4.69 26.74
CA HIS A 14 9.67 4.32 25.44
C HIS A 14 8.14 4.38 25.53
N PHE A 15 7.54 5.41 24.93
CA PHE A 15 6.12 5.38 24.61
C PHE A 15 5.90 4.39 23.47
N MET A 16 5.72 3.13 23.84
CA MET A 16 5.10 2.15 22.97
C MET A 16 3.61 2.48 22.98
N PHE A 17 3.13 3.14 21.96
CA PHE A 17 1.70 3.22 21.72
C PHE A 17 1.19 1.82 21.36
N SER A 18 0.76 1.09 22.39
CA SER A 18 0.00 -0.14 22.21
C SER A 18 -1.43 0.24 21.83
N CYS A 19 -1.90 -0.22 20.69
CA CYS A 19 -3.31 -0.14 20.30
C CYS A 19 -4.19 -1.12 21.11
N ASN A 20 -3.91 -1.33 22.38
CA ASN A 20 -4.75 -2.14 23.24
C ASN A 20 -5.80 -1.24 23.92
N LYS A 21 -7.01 -1.19 23.35
CA LYS A 21 -8.21 -0.76 24.07
C LYS A 21 -8.79 -1.98 24.76
N GLU A 22 -8.78 -1.99 26.09
CA GLU A 22 -9.61 -2.90 26.89
C GLU A 22 -11.09 -2.58 26.63
N PHE A 23 -11.85 -3.61 26.24
CA PHE A 23 -13.30 -3.52 26.07
C PHE A 23 -13.97 -3.48 27.43
N LYS A 24 -14.73 -2.42 27.72
CA LYS A 24 -15.74 -2.41 28.79
C LYS A 24 -17.04 -2.89 28.18
N ASP A 25 -17.59 -3.94 28.79
CA ASP A 25 -18.93 -4.46 28.48
C ASP A 25 -19.98 -3.39 28.76
N ALA A 26 -20.84 -3.13 27.78
CA ALA A 26 -22.07 -2.37 27.96
C ALA A 26 -23.27 -3.22 27.56
N ASP A 27 -24.15 -3.39 28.54
CA ASP A 27 -25.36 -4.22 28.53
C ASP A 27 -26.42 -3.85 27.47
N ASN A 28 -27.04 -4.89 26.99
CA ASN A 28 -28.44 -5.09 26.57
C ASN A 28 -29.27 -3.93 26.01
N ASN A 29 -29.65 -4.06 24.74
CA ASN A 29 -30.99 -3.71 24.29
C ASN A 29 -31.53 -4.75 23.29
N LYS A 30 -32.62 -5.41 23.68
CA LYS A 30 -33.42 -6.33 22.86
C LYS A 30 -34.05 -5.54 21.71
N ILE A 31 -33.73 -5.88 20.47
CA ILE A 31 -34.46 -5.44 19.28
C ILE A 31 -35.02 -6.66 18.56
N ASN A 32 -36.28 -6.51 18.13
CA ASN A 32 -37.21 -7.50 17.60
C ASN A 32 -36.60 -8.47 16.59
N ALA A 33 -36.80 -9.75 16.88
CA ALA A 33 -36.56 -10.88 15.96
C ALA A 33 -37.74 -10.95 14.95
N ASN A 34 -37.42 -10.66 13.67
CA ASN A 34 -38.06 -11.37 12.54
C ASN A 34 -37.19 -11.16 11.29
N GLU A 35 -36.65 -12.31 10.79
CA GLU A 35 -35.90 -12.46 9.54
C GLU A 35 -34.45 -11.93 9.47
N GLU A 36 -33.64 -12.13 10.48
CA GLU A 36 -32.20 -12.28 10.28
C GLU A 36 -31.89 -13.77 10.06
N VAL A 37 -31.70 -14.17 8.80
CA VAL A 37 -30.95 -15.38 8.48
C VAL A 37 -29.62 -15.24 9.19
N ALA A 38 -29.38 -16.05 10.23
CA ALA A 38 -28.22 -15.93 11.10
C ALA A 38 -26.95 -15.97 10.25
N ARG A 39 -26.31 -14.81 10.05
CA ARG A 39 -24.97 -14.76 9.46
C ARG A 39 -24.08 -15.64 10.30
N GLN A 40 -23.25 -16.47 9.65
CA GLN A 40 -22.26 -17.26 10.39
C GLN A 40 -21.45 -16.31 11.26
N ASN A 41 -21.43 -16.53 12.56
CA ASN A 41 -20.59 -15.73 13.46
C ASN A 41 -19.14 -15.91 13.04
N ILE A 42 -18.51 -14.80 12.67
CA ILE A 42 -17.09 -14.76 12.38
C ILE A 42 -16.38 -14.61 13.71
N GLU A 43 -15.60 -15.63 14.10
CA GLU A 43 -14.72 -15.51 15.26
C GLU A 43 -13.78 -14.31 15.10
N PRO A 44 -13.52 -13.54 16.16
CA PRO A 44 -12.58 -12.43 16.10
C PRO A 44 -11.21 -12.87 15.60
N PHE A 45 -10.63 -12.10 14.69
CA PHE A 45 -9.29 -12.38 14.15
C PHE A 45 -8.56 -11.10 13.73
N LYS A 46 -7.24 -11.22 13.61
CA LYS A 46 -6.35 -10.12 13.25
C LYS A 46 -5.85 -10.31 11.81
N ILE A 47 -5.91 -9.23 11.02
CA ILE A 47 -5.32 -9.12 9.69
C ILE A 47 -4.12 -8.18 9.77
N ALA A 48 -3.01 -8.53 9.13
CA ALA A 48 -1.95 -7.58 8.79
C ALA A 48 -2.03 -7.25 7.29
N VAL A 49 -1.68 -6.03 6.92
CA VAL A 49 -1.57 -5.60 5.52
C VAL A 49 -0.22 -4.95 5.31
N VAL A 50 0.51 -5.40 4.30
CA VAL A 50 1.80 -4.86 3.87
C VAL A 50 1.78 -4.73 2.36
N ALA A 51 1.88 -3.52 1.83
CA ALA A 51 1.83 -3.25 0.39
C ALA A 51 3.17 -2.73 -0.13
N ASP A 52 3.37 -2.82 -1.43
CA ASP A 52 4.45 -2.13 -2.15
C ASP A 52 5.80 -2.33 -1.45
N ILE A 53 6.16 -3.59 -1.24
CA ILE A 53 7.40 -4.00 -0.56
C ILE A 53 8.60 -3.66 -1.42
N HIS A 54 8.47 -3.74 -2.75
CA HIS A 54 9.51 -3.53 -3.73
C HIS A 54 10.84 -4.16 -3.32
N TYR A 55 10.76 -5.41 -2.88
CA TYR A 55 11.93 -6.12 -2.40
C TYR A 55 12.96 -6.30 -3.52
N MET A 56 14.18 -5.85 -3.27
CA MET A 56 15.32 -6.08 -4.11
C MET A 56 16.29 -7.01 -3.39
N HIS A 57 16.53 -8.19 -3.97
CA HIS A 57 17.47 -9.15 -3.37
C HIS A 57 18.88 -8.54 -3.26
N PRO A 58 19.58 -8.65 -2.10
CA PRO A 58 20.90 -8.01 -1.90
C PRO A 58 21.95 -8.34 -2.98
N SER A 59 21.89 -9.53 -3.60
CA SER A 59 22.80 -9.91 -4.70
C SER A 59 22.61 -9.14 -5.99
N LEU A 60 21.60 -8.29 -6.07
CA LEU A 60 21.37 -7.40 -7.22
C LEU A 60 22.17 -6.08 -7.11
N LEU A 61 22.80 -5.82 -5.98
CA LEU A 61 23.73 -4.71 -5.76
C LEU A 61 25.12 -5.24 -5.45
N ILE A 62 26.00 -5.31 -6.44
CA ILE A 62 27.35 -5.85 -6.31
C ILE A 62 28.39 -4.82 -6.70
N ASN A 63 29.65 -5.03 -6.27
CA ASN A 63 30.79 -4.20 -6.63
C ASN A 63 30.54 -2.70 -6.40
N ASN A 64 29.97 -2.35 -5.23
CA ASN A 64 29.55 -0.99 -4.87
C ASN A 64 28.44 -0.42 -5.77
N GLY A 65 27.61 -1.27 -6.35
CA GLY A 65 26.52 -0.87 -7.27
C GLY A 65 25.54 0.13 -6.66
N ALA A 66 25.32 0.09 -5.34
CA ALA A 66 24.48 1.08 -4.65
C ALA A 66 24.94 2.54 -4.82
N ASN A 67 26.23 2.78 -4.98
CA ASN A 67 26.82 4.11 -5.21
C ASN A 67 27.13 4.36 -6.70
N GLY A 68 26.90 3.37 -7.55
CA GLY A 68 27.17 3.45 -8.98
C GLY A 68 26.17 4.34 -9.72
N THR A 69 26.64 4.95 -10.84
CA THR A 69 25.83 5.89 -11.61
C THR A 69 24.53 5.30 -12.15
N ALA A 70 24.54 4.00 -12.53
CA ALA A 70 23.34 3.32 -13.03
C ALA A 70 22.24 3.25 -11.95
N PHE A 71 22.62 2.88 -10.71
CA PHE A 71 21.65 2.79 -9.61
C PHE A 71 21.19 4.18 -9.14
N GLN A 72 22.09 5.16 -9.09
CA GLN A 72 21.72 6.53 -8.77
C GLN A 72 20.75 7.12 -9.82
N ASN A 73 20.96 6.83 -11.10
CA ASN A 73 20.01 7.21 -12.16
C ASN A 73 18.64 6.52 -11.99
N TYR A 74 18.63 5.27 -11.55
CA TYR A 74 17.39 4.57 -11.21
C TYR A 74 16.65 5.28 -10.07
N LEU A 75 17.33 5.58 -8.96
CA LEU A 75 16.74 6.27 -7.80
C LEU A 75 16.22 7.68 -8.13
N ASN A 76 16.86 8.39 -9.07
CA ASN A 76 16.42 9.71 -9.51
C ASN A 76 15.10 9.66 -10.30
N GLN A 77 14.78 8.51 -10.91
CA GLN A 77 13.54 8.33 -11.67
C GLN A 77 12.43 7.69 -10.81
N ASP A 78 12.82 6.91 -9.80
CA ASP A 78 11.91 6.18 -8.93
C ASP A 78 12.43 6.20 -7.47
N PRO A 79 12.05 7.21 -6.67
CA PRO A 79 12.65 7.50 -5.38
C PRO A 79 12.19 6.55 -4.26
N LYS A 80 12.49 5.28 -4.42
CA LYS A 80 12.20 4.21 -3.45
C LYS A 80 13.49 3.76 -2.74
N LEU A 81 13.39 3.45 -1.46
CA LEU A 81 14.51 2.95 -0.63
C LEU A 81 14.80 1.47 -0.91
N VAL A 82 14.85 1.06 -2.18
CA VAL A 82 14.98 -0.36 -2.58
C VAL A 82 16.29 -0.99 -2.13
N GLN A 83 17.37 -0.22 -1.99
CA GLN A 83 18.65 -0.69 -1.45
C GLN A 83 18.56 -1.10 0.02
N TYR A 84 17.53 -0.64 0.73
CA TYR A 84 17.25 -1.00 2.12
C TYR A 84 16.00 -1.88 2.26
N SER A 85 15.42 -2.36 1.15
CA SER A 85 14.18 -3.16 1.19
C SER A 85 14.33 -4.45 2.03
N ASP A 86 15.49 -5.12 1.99
CA ASP A 86 15.74 -6.31 2.82
C ASP A 86 15.73 -5.98 4.33
N PRO A 87 16.53 -5.05 4.88
CA PRO A 87 16.47 -4.73 6.30
C PRO A 87 15.15 -4.06 6.72
N ILE A 88 14.46 -3.33 5.84
CA ILE A 88 13.11 -2.80 6.10
C ILE A 88 12.13 -3.96 6.27
N PHE A 89 12.07 -4.88 5.29
CA PHE A 89 11.13 -5.98 5.33
C PHE A 89 11.40 -6.94 6.50
N ARG A 90 12.67 -7.22 6.82
CA ARG A 90 13.03 -8.03 8.01
C ARG A 90 12.55 -7.42 9.32
N ASN A 91 12.57 -6.08 9.45
CA ASN A 91 12.00 -5.42 10.63
C ASN A 91 10.49 -5.65 10.70
N VAL A 92 9.76 -5.45 9.59
CA VAL A 92 8.31 -5.67 9.53
C VAL A 92 7.95 -7.15 9.75
N LEU A 93 8.72 -8.08 9.17
CA LEU A 93 8.57 -9.52 9.38
C LEU A 93 8.65 -9.88 10.88
N ALA A 94 9.62 -9.29 11.60
CA ALA A 94 9.75 -9.50 13.04
C ALA A 94 8.53 -8.96 13.82
N GLN A 95 7.98 -7.81 13.42
CA GLN A 95 6.77 -7.25 14.01
C GLN A 95 5.55 -8.13 13.72
N ILE A 96 5.40 -8.64 12.49
CA ILE A 96 4.33 -9.58 12.13
C ILE A 96 4.42 -10.85 12.96
N LYS A 97 5.61 -11.43 13.10
CA LYS A 97 5.82 -12.64 13.96
C LYS A 97 5.45 -12.37 15.41
N MET A 98 5.79 -11.21 15.95
CA MET A 98 5.48 -10.82 17.34
C MET A 98 3.98 -10.61 17.56
N GLU A 99 3.30 -9.93 16.62
CA GLU A 99 1.85 -9.64 16.68
C GLU A 99 0.98 -10.85 16.32
N HIS A 100 1.55 -11.81 15.62
CA HIS A 100 0.95 -13.08 15.21
C HIS A 100 -0.47 -12.92 14.64
N PRO A 101 -0.68 -12.16 13.56
CA PRO A 101 -1.99 -12.05 12.94
C PRO A 101 -2.41 -13.39 12.34
N ASN A 102 -3.72 -13.61 12.21
CA ASN A 102 -4.25 -14.81 11.56
C ASN A 102 -3.98 -14.82 10.05
N ILE A 103 -3.96 -13.60 9.45
CA ILE A 103 -3.87 -13.38 8.01
C ILE A 103 -2.90 -12.23 7.74
N LEU A 104 -2.04 -12.40 6.73
CA LEU A 104 -1.25 -11.34 6.11
C LEU A 104 -1.72 -11.16 4.66
N LEU A 105 -2.09 -9.94 4.29
CA LEU A 105 -2.45 -9.52 2.94
C LEU A 105 -1.31 -8.74 2.31
N ILE A 106 -0.97 -9.08 1.06
CA ILE A 106 0.05 -8.40 0.26
C ILE A 106 -0.60 -7.93 -1.05
N PRO A 107 -1.12 -6.70 -1.11
CA PRO A 107 -1.76 -6.15 -2.29
C PRO A 107 -0.76 -5.67 -3.36
N GLY A 108 0.13 -6.54 -3.80
CA GLY A 108 1.01 -6.33 -4.95
C GLY A 108 2.32 -5.59 -4.69
N ASP A 109 3.07 -5.38 -5.77
CA ASP A 109 4.41 -4.80 -5.82
C ASP A 109 5.35 -5.41 -4.77
N ILE A 110 5.41 -6.74 -4.82
CA ILE A 110 6.20 -7.55 -3.89
C ILE A 110 7.69 -7.33 -4.13
N THR A 111 8.09 -7.19 -5.40
CA THR A 111 9.48 -7.05 -5.83
C THR A 111 9.73 -5.72 -6.52
N LYS A 112 11.01 -5.32 -6.60
CA LYS A 112 11.40 -4.04 -7.21
C LYS A 112 10.90 -3.92 -8.66
N ASP A 113 11.22 -4.91 -9.50
CA ASP A 113 10.83 -4.94 -10.91
C ASP A 113 10.65 -6.39 -11.44
N GLY A 114 10.14 -7.32 -10.63
CA GLY A 114 9.84 -8.68 -11.08
C GLY A 114 11.05 -9.59 -11.22
N GLU A 115 12.17 -9.30 -10.56
CA GLU A 115 13.34 -10.15 -10.54
C GLU A 115 13.02 -11.48 -9.88
N LYS A 116 13.23 -12.60 -10.60
CA LYS A 116 12.85 -13.94 -10.12
C LYS A 116 13.51 -14.30 -8.81
N ILE A 117 14.77 -13.90 -8.59
CA ILE A 117 15.48 -14.12 -7.33
C ILE A 117 14.84 -13.36 -6.17
N SER A 118 14.33 -12.15 -6.40
CA SER A 118 13.60 -11.36 -5.39
C SER A 118 12.28 -12.04 -5.02
N HIS A 119 11.52 -12.53 -5.98
CA HIS A 119 10.29 -13.29 -5.72
C HIS A 119 10.54 -14.58 -4.94
N GLN A 120 11.61 -15.33 -5.28
CA GLN A 120 11.98 -16.55 -4.55
C GLN A 120 12.29 -16.25 -3.08
N ALA A 121 13.08 -15.20 -2.82
CA ALA A 121 13.39 -14.78 -1.45
C ALA A 121 12.15 -14.34 -0.68
N MET A 122 11.22 -13.63 -1.32
CA MET A 122 9.95 -13.23 -0.69
C MET A 122 9.08 -14.44 -0.36
N ALA A 123 9.00 -15.41 -1.26
CA ALA A 123 8.29 -16.68 -0.98
C ALA A 123 8.90 -17.44 0.22
N ASP A 124 10.23 -17.40 0.39
CA ASP A 124 10.91 -18.01 1.54
C ASP A 124 10.55 -17.28 2.85
N PHE A 125 10.43 -15.95 2.86
CA PHE A 125 9.94 -15.20 4.01
C PHE A 125 8.47 -15.54 4.32
N PHE A 126 7.63 -15.64 3.31
CA PHE A 126 6.21 -15.99 3.50
C PHE A 126 6.03 -17.45 3.96
N ASN A 127 6.91 -18.36 3.54
CA ASN A 127 6.94 -19.74 4.06
C ASN A 127 7.22 -19.75 5.58
N GLN A 128 8.15 -18.92 6.07
CA GLN A 128 8.41 -18.82 7.50
C GLN A 128 7.16 -18.36 8.28
N LEU A 129 6.40 -17.39 7.75
CA LEU A 129 5.14 -16.95 8.38
C LEU A 129 4.07 -18.04 8.36
N ARG A 130 3.95 -18.77 7.24
CA ARG A 130 3.04 -19.91 7.13
C ARG A 130 3.38 -21.01 8.14
N ASP A 131 4.67 -21.30 8.31
CA ASP A 131 5.13 -22.32 9.26
C ASP A 131 4.89 -21.88 10.72
N ASP A 132 4.85 -20.55 10.98
CA ASP A 132 4.38 -19.96 12.24
C ASP A 132 2.83 -19.92 12.35
N GLY A 133 2.08 -20.47 11.36
CA GLY A 133 0.61 -20.54 11.39
C GLY A 133 -0.12 -19.31 10.81
N ILE A 134 0.58 -18.34 10.26
CA ILE A 134 0.00 -17.13 9.64
C ILE A 134 -0.35 -17.42 8.19
N LYS A 135 -1.62 -17.21 7.79
CA LYS A 135 -2.07 -17.36 6.42
C LYS A 135 -1.66 -16.15 5.58
N VAL A 136 -0.85 -16.34 4.56
CA VAL A 136 -0.42 -15.25 3.67
C VAL A 136 -1.18 -15.33 2.36
N TYR A 137 -1.66 -14.19 1.85
CA TYR A 137 -2.34 -14.08 0.56
C TYR A 137 -1.76 -12.92 -0.24
N VAL A 138 -1.44 -13.17 -1.51
CA VAL A 138 -0.79 -12.21 -2.39
C VAL A 138 -1.58 -12.02 -3.68
N VAL A 139 -1.54 -10.82 -4.24
CA VAL A 139 -1.86 -10.53 -5.65
C VAL A 139 -0.64 -9.88 -6.30
N PRO A 140 -0.45 -9.97 -7.62
CA PRO A 140 0.62 -9.24 -8.28
C PRO A 140 0.34 -7.74 -8.32
N GLY A 141 1.40 -6.92 -8.28
CA GLY A 141 1.40 -5.54 -8.68
C GLY A 141 1.95 -5.35 -10.09
N ASN A 142 1.99 -4.09 -10.57
CA ASN A 142 2.48 -3.81 -11.93
C ASN A 142 3.99 -4.08 -12.07
N HIS A 143 4.78 -4.02 -11.00
CA HIS A 143 6.20 -4.32 -11.05
C HIS A 143 6.51 -5.82 -11.12
N ASP A 144 5.60 -6.72 -10.72
CA ASP A 144 5.93 -8.09 -10.37
C ASP A 144 6.08 -9.08 -11.54
N ILE A 145 5.43 -8.84 -12.68
CA ILE A 145 5.31 -9.81 -13.78
C ILE A 145 5.75 -9.18 -15.10
N ASN A 146 6.54 -9.91 -15.90
CA ASN A 146 6.97 -9.54 -17.26
C ASN A 146 7.67 -8.17 -17.35
N ASN A 147 8.30 -7.69 -16.29
CA ASN A 147 8.88 -6.35 -16.25
C ASN A 147 10.29 -6.33 -16.83
N ALA A 148 10.48 -5.64 -17.96
CA ALA A 148 11.78 -5.50 -18.64
C ALA A 148 12.78 -4.62 -17.85
N LYS A 149 12.34 -3.90 -16.79
CA LYS A 149 13.21 -3.12 -15.89
C LYS A 149 13.97 -3.97 -14.88
N ALA A 150 13.71 -5.27 -14.81
CA ALA A 150 14.41 -6.18 -13.90
C ALA A 150 15.91 -6.22 -14.17
N LYS A 151 16.70 -5.64 -13.27
CA LYS A 151 18.15 -5.46 -13.43
C LYS A 151 18.92 -5.71 -12.14
N LYS A 152 20.18 -6.15 -12.27
CA LYS A 152 21.22 -6.02 -11.26
C LYS A 152 22.10 -4.80 -11.54
N PHE A 153 22.66 -4.23 -10.52
CA PHE A 153 23.57 -3.10 -10.57
C PHE A 153 24.97 -3.55 -10.11
N ASP A 154 25.96 -3.34 -10.99
CA ASP A 154 27.32 -3.83 -10.82
C ASP A 154 28.29 -2.66 -11.05
N GLY A 155 28.78 -2.07 -9.97
CA GLY A 155 29.53 -0.83 -10.04
C GLY A 155 28.68 0.27 -10.71
N ASN A 156 29.18 0.84 -11.81
CA ASN A 156 28.48 1.90 -12.54
C ASN A 156 27.51 1.39 -13.62
N ASN A 157 27.39 0.09 -13.80
CA ASN A 157 26.62 -0.52 -14.87
C ASN A 157 25.37 -1.21 -14.34
N ASP A 158 24.39 -1.43 -15.20
CA ASP A 158 23.26 -2.31 -14.97
C ASP A 158 23.23 -3.44 -16.01
N TYR A 159 22.61 -4.57 -15.64
CA TYR A 159 22.43 -5.73 -16.50
C TYR A 159 21.08 -6.37 -16.26
N PRO A 160 20.37 -6.78 -17.33
CA PRO A 160 19.13 -7.53 -17.19
C PRO A 160 19.33 -8.81 -16.36
N VAL A 161 18.30 -9.19 -15.60
CA VAL A 161 18.26 -10.46 -14.87
C VAL A 161 17.00 -11.23 -15.26
N THR A 162 16.90 -12.48 -14.82
CA THR A 162 15.74 -13.31 -15.09
C THR A 162 14.49 -12.69 -14.49
N ILE A 163 13.50 -12.39 -15.33
CA ILE A 163 12.20 -11.87 -14.96
C ILE A 163 11.23 -12.99 -14.57
N THR A 164 10.19 -12.63 -13.85
CA THR A 164 9.11 -13.52 -13.44
C THR A 164 7.96 -13.44 -14.44
N SER A 165 7.61 -14.58 -15.07
CA SER A 165 6.42 -14.69 -15.91
C SER A 165 5.16 -14.88 -15.05
N LYS A 166 3.97 -14.76 -15.66
CA LYS A 166 2.68 -15.08 -15.01
C LYS A 166 2.68 -16.50 -14.41
N ILE A 167 3.21 -17.47 -15.15
CA ILE A 167 3.30 -18.88 -14.70
C ILE A 167 4.31 -19.01 -13.54
N ASP A 168 5.44 -18.32 -13.62
CA ASP A 168 6.41 -18.32 -12.52
C ASP A 168 5.82 -17.72 -11.25
N PHE A 169 5.09 -16.59 -11.36
CA PHE A 169 4.43 -15.95 -10.22
C PHE A 169 3.44 -16.91 -9.54
N GLU A 170 2.57 -17.54 -10.32
CA GLU A 170 1.61 -18.51 -9.81
C GLU A 170 2.28 -19.71 -9.13
N ASN A 171 3.39 -20.22 -9.70
CA ASN A 171 4.13 -21.33 -9.12
C ASN A 171 4.88 -20.92 -7.84
N ILE A 172 5.55 -19.78 -7.82
CA ILE A 172 6.30 -19.27 -6.66
C ILE A 172 5.35 -19.01 -5.49
N TYR A 173 4.20 -18.39 -5.76
CA TYR A 173 3.22 -18.02 -4.74
C TYR A 173 2.05 -19.00 -4.60
N GLY A 174 2.18 -20.24 -5.12
CA GLY A 174 1.14 -21.27 -5.07
C GLY A 174 0.51 -21.44 -3.69
N ASN A 175 1.32 -21.49 -2.64
CA ASN A 175 0.87 -21.68 -1.26
C ASN A 175 0.27 -20.41 -0.61
N PHE A 176 0.28 -19.29 -1.32
CA PHE A 176 -0.13 -17.96 -0.78
C PHE A 176 -1.40 -17.43 -1.47
N GLY A 177 -2.37 -18.31 -1.68
CA GLY A 177 -3.67 -18.02 -2.25
C GLY A 177 -4.06 -18.97 -3.38
N TYR A 178 -3.15 -19.28 -4.29
CA TYR A 178 -3.47 -19.96 -5.56
C TYR A 178 -3.84 -21.43 -5.40
N ASN A 179 -3.06 -22.22 -4.65
CA ASN A 179 -3.31 -23.66 -4.45
C ASN A 179 -4.50 -23.93 -3.53
N ASN A 180 -4.82 -23.00 -2.63
CA ASN A 180 -5.90 -23.16 -1.65
C ASN A 180 -7.15 -22.36 -2.05
N ALA A 181 -7.20 -21.87 -3.31
CA ALA A 181 -8.34 -21.13 -3.82
C ALA A 181 -9.57 -22.04 -3.94
N ILE A 182 -10.72 -21.54 -3.45
CA ILE A 182 -12.02 -22.19 -3.65
C ILE A 182 -12.66 -21.83 -5.00
N ALA A 183 -12.15 -20.76 -5.65
CA ALA A 183 -12.49 -20.37 -7.01
C ALA A 183 -11.30 -19.62 -7.65
N ARG A 184 -11.10 -19.81 -8.96
CA ARG A 184 -10.06 -19.17 -9.78
C ARG A 184 -10.68 -18.54 -11.01
N ASP A 185 -10.23 -17.34 -11.38
CA ASP A 185 -10.55 -16.75 -12.68
C ASP A 185 -9.61 -17.33 -13.75
N VAL A 186 -10.16 -17.85 -14.83
CA VAL A 186 -9.36 -18.39 -15.95
C VAL A 186 -8.74 -17.32 -16.84
N HIS A 187 -9.18 -16.07 -16.71
CA HIS A 187 -8.75 -14.94 -17.53
C HIS A 187 -7.69 -14.04 -16.86
N SER A 188 -7.45 -14.23 -15.55
CA SER A 188 -6.50 -13.44 -14.76
C SER A 188 -5.87 -14.28 -13.65
N LEU A 189 -5.03 -13.69 -12.80
CA LEU A 189 -4.54 -14.31 -11.57
C LEU A 189 -5.49 -14.07 -10.38
N SER A 190 -6.74 -13.69 -10.61
CA SER A 190 -7.72 -13.52 -9.55
C SER A 190 -8.18 -14.85 -8.95
N TYR A 191 -8.45 -14.82 -7.64
CA TYR A 191 -8.85 -16.01 -6.89
C TYR A 191 -9.73 -15.65 -5.68
N VAL A 192 -10.44 -16.66 -5.13
CA VAL A 192 -11.13 -16.55 -3.85
C VAL A 192 -10.58 -17.59 -2.89
N VAL A 193 -10.30 -17.18 -1.65
CA VAL A 193 -9.95 -18.07 -0.54
C VAL A 193 -10.95 -17.91 0.61
N GLN A 194 -11.06 -18.96 1.43
CA GLN A 194 -11.85 -18.93 2.66
C GLN A 194 -10.93 -19.19 3.87
N PRO A 195 -10.30 -18.13 4.42
CA PRO A 195 -9.36 -18.26 5.54
C PRO A 195 -9.97 -18.91 6.79
N GLN A 196 -11.27 -18.68 7.02
CA GLN A 196 -12.03 -19.25 8.10
C GLN A 196 -13.52 -19.35 7.75
N PRO A 197 -14.33 -20.12 8.48
CA PRO A 197 -15.78 -20.18 8.28
C PRO A 197 -16.41 -18.79 8.33
N GLY A 198 -17.34 -18.51 7.43
CA GLY A 198 -18.04 -17.22 7.35
C GLY A 198 -17.28 -16.06 6.76
N PHE A 199 -15.99 -16.23 6.37
CA PHE A 199 -15.18 -15.14 5.82
C PHE A 199 -14.39 -15.57 4.59
N ARG A 200 -14.49 -14.78 3.51
CA ARG A 200 -13.75 -14.95 2.26
C ARG A 200 -12.92 -13.72 1.91
N ILE A 201 -11.86 -13.93 1.17
CA ILE A 201 -11.07 -12.88 0.52
C ILE A 201 -11.04 -13.19 -0.97
N ILE A 202 -11.36 -12.17 -1.79
CA ILE A 202 -11.16 -12.19 -3.22
C ILE A 202 -9.92 -11.39 -3.57
N GLY A 203 -8.88 -12.05 -4.08
CA GLY A 203 -7.71 -11.43 -4.67
C GLY A 203 -8.01 -11.08 -6.13
N ILE A 204 -7.89 -9.81 -6.50
CA ILE A 204 -8.19 -9.29 -7.84
C ILE A 204 -6.89 -8.89 -8.53
N ASP A 205 -6.64 -9.45 -9.70
CA ASP A 205 -5.55 -9.07 -10.59
C ASP A 205 -6.08 -8.08 -11.64
N ALA A 206 -5.66 -6.83 -11.52
CA ALA A 206 -6.01 -5.73 -12.44
C ALA A 206 -4.82 -5.27 -13.27
N ASN A 207 -3.70 -6.00 -13.27
CA ASN A 207 -2.49 -5.60 -13.96
C ASN A 207 -2.58 -5.82 -15.47
N LYS A 208 -1.86 -4.96 -16.22
CA LYS A 208 -1.78 -5.00 -17.68
C LYS A 208 -0.48 -5.64 -18.19
N TYR A 209 0.09 -6.62 -17.47
CA TYR A 209 1.40 -7.22 -17.80
C TYR A 209 1.46 -7.90 -19.19
N GLU A 210 0.32 -8.11 -19.83
CA GLU A 210 0.23 -8.58 -21.23
C GLU A 210 0.45 -7.44 -22.25
N GLU A 211 0.36 -6.17 -21.79
CA GLU A 211 0.54 -4.95 -22.59
C GLU A 211 1.94 -4.35 -22.42
N TYR A 212 2.81 -4.95 -21.57
CA TYR A 212 4.15 -4.42 -21.29
C TYR A 212 5.07 -4.57 -22.50
N GLY A 213 5.81 -3.49 -22.76
CA GLY A 213 6.81 -3.41 -23.83
C GLY A 213 8.25 -3.41 -23.29
N PRO A 214 9.21 -3.05 -24.15
CA PRO A 214 10.63 -2.95 -23.76
C PRO A 214 10.91 -1.94 -22.65
N GLU A 215 10.03 -0.95 -22.47
CA GLU A 215 10.13 0.08 -21.42
C GLU A 215 9.72 -0.43 -20.04
N GLY A 216 9.24 -1.67 -19.96
CA GLY A 216 8.84 -2.33 -18.71
C GLY A 216 7.36 -2.17 -18.38
N ASP A 217 7.06 -2.03 -17.10
CA ASP A 217 5.70 -1.99 -16.56
C ASP A 217 4.88 -0.78 -17.04
N VAL A 218 3.57 -0.98 -17.04
CA VAL A 218 2.55 0.06 -17.21
C VAL A 218 1.88 0.28 -15.86
N ALA A 219 1.96 1.49 -15.33
CA ALA A 219 1.36 1.83 -14.03
C ALA A 219 -0.16 1.66 -14.02
N ALA A 220 -0.84 1.85 -15.16
CA ALA A 220 -2.31 1.77 -15.23
C ALA A 220 -2.83 0.34 -15.05
N GLY A 221 -3.96 0.23 -14.31
CA GLY A 221 -4.66 -1.02 -14.05
C GLY A 221 -6.02 -1.10 -14.74
N ARG A 222 -6.50 -2.33 -14.96
CA ARG A 222 -7.84 -2.58 -15.53
C ARG A 222 -8.39 -3.93 -15.06
N VAL A 223 -9.60 -3.92 -14.51
CA VAL A 223 -10.36 -5.15 -14.33
C VAL A 223 -10.98 -5.54 -15.69
N LYS A 224 -10.51 -6.64 -16.30
CA LYS A 224 -11.04 -7.15 -17.58
C LYS A 224 -12.55 -7.41 -17.43
N SER A 225 -13.33 -7.21 -18.46
CA SER A 225 -14.80 -7.42 -18.42
C SER A 225 -15.17 -8.87 -18.04
N THR A 226 -14.39 -9.85 -18.48
CA THR A 226 -14.54 -11.27 -18.10
C THR A 226 -14.26 -11.48 -16.63
N THR A 227 -13.18 -10.90 -16.11
CA THR A 227 -12.82 -10.93 -14.69
C THR A 227 -13.89 -10.23 -13.84
N LEU A 228 -14.41 -9.07 -14.28
CA LEU A 228 -15.50 -8.38 -13.57
C LEU A 228 -16.75 -9.25 -13.46
N THR A 229 -17.15 -9.91 -14.55
CA THR A 229 -18.25 -10.86 -14.52
C THR A 229 -18.02 -11.96 -13.50
N TRP A 230 -16.84 -12.58 -13.51
CA TRP A 230 -16.45 -13.60 -12.54
C TRP A 230 -16.47 -13.06 -11.09
N ILE A 231 -15.97 -11.84 -10.83
CA ILE A 231 -16.02 -11.21 -9.49
C ILE A 231 -17.47 -11.09 -9.02
N LEU A 232 -18.37 -10.57 -9.87
CA LEU A 232 -19.78 -10.41 -9.54
C LEU A 232 -20.45 -11.76 -9.21
N GLU A 233 -20.10 -12.84 -9.91
CA GLU A 233 -20.54 -14.19 -9.58
C GLU A 233 -20.03 -14.65 -8.20
N GLN A 234 -18.76 -14.36 -7.85
CA GLN A 234 -18.23 -14.74 -6.55
C GLN A 234 -18.88 -13.94 -5.41
N LEU A 235 -19.18 -12.67 -5.61
CA LEU A 235 -19.94 -11.84 -4.65
C LEU A 235 -21.36 -12.38 -4.47
N ALA A 236 -22.03 -12.77 -5.56
CA ALA A 236 -23.36 -13.39 -5.50
C ALA A 236 -23.33 -14.72 -4.72
N LYS A 237 -22.32 -15.58 -4.94
CA LYS A 237 -22.11 -16.82 -4.18
C LYS A 237 -21.87 -16.54 -2.70
N ALA A 238 -21.03 -15.56 -2.37
CA ALA A 238 -20.78 -15.20 -0.97
C ALA A 238 -22.07 -14.75 -0.26
N LYS A 239 -22.90 -13.96 -0.97
CA LYS A 239 -24.22 -13.56 -0.46
C LYS A 239 -25.16 -14.75 -0.29
N GLN A 240 -25.21 -15.67 -1.24
CA GLN A 240 -26.03 -16.91 -1.16
C GLN A 240 -25.57 -17.80 0.01
N ASP A 241 -24.27 -17.92 0.22
CA ASP A 241 -23.67 -18.71 1.31
C ASP A 241 -23.74 -17.99 2.67
N ASN A 242 -24.25 -16.75 2.69
CA ASN A 242 -24.29 -15.88 3.87
C ASN A 242 -22.90 -15.64 4.50
N VAL A 243 -21.88 -15.43 3.69
CA VAL A 243 -20.47 -15.27 4.04
C VAL A 243 -20.03 -13.84 3.78
N THR A 244 -19.30 -13.24 4.72
CA THR A 244 -18.64 -11.94 4.49
C THR A 244 -17.48 -12.11 3.51
N ILE A 245 -17.36 -11.21 2.53
CA ILE A 245 -16.26 -11.22 1.56
C ILE A 245 -15.65 -9.82 1.47
N PHE A 246 -14.31 -9.73 1.58
CA PHE A 246 -13.51 -8.54 1.30
C PHE A 246 -12.68 -8.76 0.06
N ALA A 247 -12.26 -7.67 -0.57
CA ALA A 247 -11.39 -7.71 -1.73
C ALA A 247 -9.96 -7.28 -1.38
N MET A 248 -9.00 -7.71 -2.19
CA MET A 248 -7.63 -7.23 -2.23
C MET A 248 -7.24 -7.06 -3.69
N MET A 249 -6.65 -5.92 -4.05
CA MET A 249 -6.20 -5.57 -5.39
C MET A 249 -4.98 -4.66 -5.28
N HIS A 250 -4.10 -4.61 -6.28
CA HIS A 250 -2.96 -3.71 -6.23
C HIS A 250 -3.36 -2.26 -6.47
N HIS A 251 -3.98 -1.98 -7.62
CA HIS A 251 -4.39 -0.64 -8.01
C HIS A 251 -5.56 -0.13 -7.16
N ASN A 252 -5.64 1.20 -6.97
CA ASN A 252 -6.77 1.81 -6.29
C ASN A 252 -8.07 1.56 -7.06
N LEU A 253 -9.13 1.20 -6.33
CA LEU A 253 -10.46 1.03 -6.91
C LEU A 253 -11.17 2.38 -7.10
N ILE A 254 -10.89 3.34 -6.22
CA ILE A 254 -11.46 4.69 -6.23
C ILE A 254 -10.36 5.75 -6.08
N GLU A 255 -10.72 7.02 -6.23
CA GLU A 255 -9.80 8.13 -5.97
C GLU A 255 -9.51 8.27 -4.47
N HIS A 256 -8.26 8.51 -4.12
CA HIS A 256 -7.77 8.76 -2.76
C HIS A 256 -7.53 10.26 -2.48
N TYR A 257 -7.54 11.09 -3.52
CA TYR A 257 -7.68 12.55 -3.42
C TYR A 257 -8.49 13.06 -4.62
N ALA A 258 -9.12 14.22 -4.47
CA ALA A 258 -10.05 14.74 -5.47
C ALA A 258 -9.35 15.00 -6.82
N GLY A 259 -9.78 14.31 -7.87
CA GLY A 259 -9.25 14.43 -9.23
C GLY A 259 -8.04 13.55 -9.52
N GLN A 260 -7.69 12.59 -8.67
CA GLN A 260 -6.60 11.64 -8.89
C GLN A 260 -6.69 10.97 -10.27
N SER A 261 -7.85 10.50 -10.67
CA SER A 261 -8.04 9.84 -11.97
C SER A 261 -7.74 10.72 -13.18
N LYS A 262 -7.65 12.04 -13.00
CA LYS A 262 -7.28 13.00 -14.06
C LYS A 262 -5.82 13.45 -13.94
N LEU A 263 -5.32 13.61 -12.72
CA LEU A 263 -3.97 14.10 -12.45
C LEU A 263 -2.95 12.96 -12.58
N ASP A 264 -3.28 11.81 -12.00
CA ASP A 264 -2.46 10.60 -11.96
C ASP A 264 -3.26 9.37 -12.44
N PRO A 265 -3.69 9.33 -13.73
CA PRO A 265 -4.64 8.33 -14.24
C PRO A 265 -4.12 6.89 -14.17
N GLY A 266 -2.80 6.70 -14.03
CA GLY A 266 -2.21 5.38 -13.89
C GLY A 266 -2.48 4.68 -12.56
N TYR A 267 -2.93 5.40 -11.54
CA TYR A 267 -3.01 4.87 -10.18
C TYR A 267 -4.40 4.39 -9.78
N VAL A 268 -5.44 4.82 -10.47
CA VAL A 268 -6.81 4.31 -10.33
C VAL A 268 -7.12 3.42 -11.53
N ILE A 269 -7.86 2.32 -11.34
CA ILE A 269 -8.19 1.41 -12.45
C ILE A 269 -8.98 2.13 -13.55
N ASP A 270 -8.80 1.67 -14.80
CA ASP A 270 -9.61 2.14 -15.93
C ASP A 270 -11.11 1.98 -15.63
N ASP A 271 -11.93 2.97 -16.02
CA ASP A 271 -13.39 2.94 -15.85
C ASP A 271 -13.86 2.65 -14.41
N TYR A 272 -13.13 3.17 -13.42
CA TYR A 272 -13.33 2.84 -12.01
C TYR A 272 -14.77 3.08 -11.53
N GLN A 273 -15.43 4.16 -11.99
CA GLN A 273 -16.80 4.51 -11.56
C GLN A 273 -17.80 3.41 -11.92
N ASN A 274 -17.72 2.85 -13.13
CA ASN A 274 -18.58 1.74 -13.54
C ASN A 274 -18.25 0.46 -12.77
N VAL A 275 -16.97 0.19 -12.54
CA VAL A 275 -16.52 -1.00 -11.80
C VAL A 275 -16.98 -0.91 -10.34
N VAL A 276 -16.69 0.18 -9.64
CA VAL A 276 -17.03 0.34 -8.21
C VAL A 276 -18.55 0.30 -7.99
N ASN A 277 -19.34 0.94 -8.86
CA ASN A 277 -20.80 0.91 -8.77
C ASN A 277 -21.34 -0.53 -8.81
N LYS A 278 -20.86 -1.35 -9.75
CA LYS A 278 -21.24 -2.77 -9.85
C LYS A 278 -20.83 -3.58 -8.64
N LEU A 279 -19.63 -3.34 -8.10
CA LEU A 279 -19.14 -4.05 -6.93
C LEU A 279 -19.94 -3.69 -5.66
N ILE A 280 -20.29 -2.41 -5.49
CA ILE A 280 -21.16 -1.94 -4.39
C ILE A 280 -22.56 -2.54 -4.50
N ASP A 281 -23.14 -2.55 -5.70
CA ASP A 281 -24.47 -3.14 -5.92
C ASP A 281 -24.47 -4.65 -5.64
N ALA A 282 -23.37 -5.33 -5.94
CA ALA A 282 -23.15 -6.75 -5.61
C ALA A 282 -22.82 -7.00 -4.12
N GLY A 283 -22.61 -5.95 -3.31
CA GLY A 283 -22.45 -6.01 -1.86
C GLY A 283 -21.01 -5.99 -1.35
N LEU A 284 -20.02 -5.65 -2.18
CA LEU A 284 -18.66 -5.42 -1.69
C LEU A 284 -18.62 -4.12 -0.87
N LYS A 285 -17.97 -4.17 0.31
CA LYS A 285 -17.86 -3.02 1.23
C LYS A 285 -16.42 -2.63 1.55
N ILE A 286 -15.49 -3.58 1.47
CA ILE A 286 -14.09 -3.40 1.87
C ILE A 286 -13.18 -3.93 0.76
N ILE A 287 -12.22 -3.11 0.36
CA ILE A 287 -11.10 -3.51 -0.49
C ILE A 287 -9.79 -3.00 0.11
N PHE A 288 -8.74 -3.81 0.04
CA PHE A 288 -7.37 -3.45 0.42
C PHE A 288 -6.55 -3.21 -0.82
N THR A 289 -5.86 -2.06 -0.90
CA THR A 289 -5.07 -1.67 -2.07
C THR A 289 -3.67 -1.16 -1.68
N GLY A 290 -2.85 -0.87 -2.70
CA GLY A 290 -1.51 -0.29 -2.60
C GLY A 290 -1.26 0.71 -3.74
N HIS A 291 -0.13 0.59 -4.44
CA HIS A 291 0.20 1.22 -5.72
C HIS A 291 0.57 2.72 -5.67
N TYR A 292 -0.26 3.59 -5.11
CA TYR A 292 0.04 5.03 -5.06
C TYR A 292 1.01 5.39 -3.92
N HIS A 293 1.38 4.43 -3.09
CA HIS A 293 2.24 4.57 -1.92
C HIS A 293 1.69 5.44 -0.80
N ALA A 294 0.45 5.95 -0.90
CA ALA A 294 -0.21 6.69 0.15
C ALA A 294 -0.78 5.74 1.22
N ASN A 295 -0.83 6.22 2.46
CA ASN A 295 -1.47 5.48 3.55
C ASN A 295 -2.83 6.11 3.86
N ASP A 296 -3.81 5.84 3.02
CA ASP A 296 -5.09 6.54 2.96
C ASP A 296 -6.28 5.58 3.02
N ILE A 297 -7.43 6.04 3.53
CA ILE A 297 -8.70 5.30 3.54
C ILE A 297 -9.79 6.17 2.94
N SER A 298 -10.08 5.95 1.68
CA SER A 298 -11.15 6.65 0.99
C SER A 298 -12.45 5.85 1.00
N SER A 299 -13.59 6.55 0.88
CA SER A 299 -14.89 5.90 0.73
C SER A 299 -15.66 6.37 -0.50
N TYR A 300 -16.53 5.49 -1.01
CA TYR A 300 -17.36 5.77 -2.17
C TYR A 300 -18.80 5.35 -1.90
N LEU A 301 -19.73 6.31 -2.06
CA LEU A 301 -21.15 6.11 -1.83
C LEU A 301 -21.89 5.90 -3.15
N HIS A 302 -22.59 4.77 -3.29
CA HIS A 302 -23.46 4.46 -4.42
C HIS A 302 -24.78 3.83 -3.97
N ASN A 303 -25.91 4.39 -4.41
CA ASN A 303 -27.26 3.89 -4.07
C ASN A 303 -27.47 3.70 -2.54
N GLY A 304 -26.94 4.60 -1.71
CA GLY A 304 -27.03 4.54 -0.24
C GLY A 304 -26.19 3.46 0.41
N LYS A 305 -25.30 2.80 -0.33
CA LYS A 305 -24.32 1.82 0.16
C LYS A 305 -22.92 2.40 0.03
N GLU A 306 -22.07 2.13 1.01
CA GLU A 306 -20.70 2.64 1.09
C GLU A 306 -19.69 1.51 0.94
N LEU A 307 -18.60 1.79 0.19
CA LEU A 307 -17.42 0.96 0.07
C LEU A 307 -16.22 1.75 0.55
N PHE A 308 -15.33 1.10 1.29
CA PHE A 308 -14.04 1.65 1.72
C PHE A 308 -12.91 1.00 0.94
N ASP A 309 -12.06 1.82 0.34
CA ASP A 309 -10.77 1.44 -0.22
C ASP A 309 -9.69 1.77 0.82
N ILE A 310 -9.07 0.74 1.37
CA ILE A 310 -8.08 0.84 2.44
C ILE A 310 -6.71 0.68 1.80
N GLN A 311 -6.16 1.77 1.34
CA GLN A 311 -4.83 1.82 0.77
C GLN A 311 -3.77 1.77 1.87
N THR A 312 -2.78 0.90 1.71
CA THR A 312 -1.59 0.85 2.56
C THR A 312 -0.40 1.35 1.77
N GLY A 313 0.35 2.30 2.34
CA GLY A 313 1.50 2.89 1.67
C GLY A 313 2.69 1.92 1.56
N SER A 314 3.68 2.31 0.76
CA SER A 314 4.85 1.49 0.45
C SER A 314 5.83 1.38 1.61
N LEU A 315 6.39 0.19 1.82
CA LEU A 315 7.45 -0.02 2.82
C LEU A 315 8.75 0.72 2.48
N VAL A 316 9.03 0.95 1.21
CA VAL A 316 10.27 1.60 0.74
C VAL A 316 10.09 3.08 0.43
N THR A 317 8.95 3.65 0.83
CA THR A 317 8.64 5.09 0.72
C THR A 317 8.23 5.62 2.09
N ALA A 318 8.81 6.75 2.54
CA ALA A 318 8.45 7.33 3.84
C ALA A 318 6.95 7.61 3.94
N PRO A 319 6.31 7.29 5.09
CA PRO A 319 6.88 6.86 6.38
C PRO A 319 7.08 5.33 6.55
N SER A 320 7.03 4.54 5.48
CA SER A 320 7.15 3.06 5.49
C SER A 320 6.09 2.37 6.34
N PRO A 321 4.79 2.56 6.02
CA PRO A 321 3.68 2.10 6.84
C PRO A 321 3.34 0.64 6.60
N TYR A 322 2.68 0.03 7.60
CA TYR A 322 1.99 -1.26 7.51
C TYR A 322 0.84 -1.27 8.52
N ARG A 323 -0.18 -2.09 8.28
CA ARG A 323 -1.41 -2.05 9.10
C ARG A 323 -1.63 -3.33 9.88
N PHE A 324 -2.19 -3.18 11.11
CA PHE A 324 -2.88 -4.26 11.82
C PHE A 324 -4.36 -3.90 11.95
N ILE A 325 -5.22 -4.88 11.73
CA ILE A 325 -6.66 -4.71 11.69
C ILE A 325 -7.29 -5.81 12.54
N ASN A 326 -8.01 -5.42 13.60
CA ASN A 326 -8.78 -6.36 14.39
C ASN A 326 -10.22 -6.41 13.85
N MET A 327 -10.63 -7.60 13.42
CA MET A 327 -11.99 -7.84 12.94
C MET A 327 -12.81 -8.50 14.03
N LYS A 328 -13.83 -7.78 14.52
CA LYS A 328 -14.72 -8.25 15.57
C LYS A 328 -16.10 -7.59 15.47
N ASP A 329 -17.17 -8.33 15.69
CA ASP A 329 -18.56 -7.84 15.83
C ASP A 329 -19.04 -6.94 14.67
N GLY A 330 -18.56 -7.20 13.44
CA GLY A 330 -18.91 -6.41 12.26
C GLY A 330 -18.14 -5.10 12.13
N LYS A 331 -17.05 -4.96 12.88
CA LYS A 331 -16.15 -3.80 12.86
C LYS A 331 -14.75 -4.21 12.45
N LEU A 332 -14.05 -3.28 11.83
CA LEU A 332 -12.61 -3.31 11.58
C LEU A 332 -11.97 -2.19 12.41
N ASP A 333 -11.23 -2.54 13.44
CA ASP A 333 -10.38 -1.59 14.17
C ASP A 333 -9.00 -1.57 13.50
N ILE A 334 -8.69 -0.49 12.81
CA ILE A 334 -7.48 -0.30 11.99
C ILE A 334 -6.44 0.48 12.78
N CYS A 335 -5.20 0.00 12.76
CA CYS A 335 -4.05 0.68 13.34
C CYS A 335 -2.88 0.60 12.37
N THR A 336 -2.40 1.76 11.89
CA THR A 336 -1.19 1.88 11.09
C THR A 336 0.03 1.98 12.01
N ARG A 337 1.08 1.25 11.65
CA ARG A 337 2.42 1.38 12.22
C ARG A 337 3.39 1.75 11.11
N THR A 338 4.53 2.33 11.50
CA THR A 338 5.62 2.69 10.57
C THR A 338 6.93 2.08 11.04
N VAL A 339 7.84 1.83 10.10
CA VAL A 339 9.16 1.31 10.41
C VAL A 339 9.97 2.36 11.17
N GLN A 340 10.41 2.05 12.40
CA GLN A 340 11.13 2.98 13.27
C GLN A 340 12.64 2.78 13.22
N CYS A 341 13.12 1.58 12.90
CA CYS A 341 14.53 1.25 12.81
C CYS A 341 14.77 0.12 11.82
N ILE A 342 15.95 0.06 11.27
CA ILE A 342 16.43 -1.04 10.42
C ILE A 342 17.84 -1.45 10.81
N SER A 343 18.20 -2.70 10.53
CA SER A 343 19.56 -3.20 10.75
C SER A 343 20.46 -2.87 9.56
N ALA A 344 20.74 -1.57 9.38
CA ALA A 344 21.62 -1.07 8.33
C ALA A 344 22.32 0.23 8.78
N ASN A 345 23.52 0.47 8.25
CA ASN A 345 24.20 1.74 8.43
C ASN A 345 23.60 2.78 7.47
N LEU A 346 23.03 3.84 8.03
CA LEU A 346 22.43 4.92 7.26
C LEU A 346 23.43 6.09 7.12
N PRO A 347 23.48 6.75 5.97
CA PRO A 347 24.26 7.97 5.79
C PRO A 347 23.89 9.03 6.83
N GLY A 348 24.88 9.80 7.30
CA GLY A 348 24.66 10.90 8.25
C GLY A 348 24.36 10.48 9.69
N SER A 349 24.45 9.19 10.03
CA SER A 349 24.20 8.66 11.39
C SER A 349 22.84 9.09 11.98
N VAL A 350 21.81 9.24 11.13
CA VAL A 350 20.43 9.57 11.51
C VAL A 350 19.61 8.29 11.72
N ASN A 351 18.47 8.40 12.42
CA ASN A 351 17.53 7.29 12.52
C ASN A 351 16.81 7.05 11.19
N PHE A 352 16.20 5.86 11.03
CA PHE A 352 15.58 5.47 9.79
C PHE A 352 14.42 6.40 9.35
N PRO A 353 13.45 6.80 10.21
CA PRO A 353 12.39 7.71 9.80
C PRO A 353 12.92 9.05 9.27
N MET A 354 13.92 9.61 9.92
CA MET A 354 14.54 10.87 9.47
C MET A 354 15.24 10.68 8.12
N TYR A 355 16.00 9.60 7.95
CA TYR A 355 16.66 9.28 6.67
C TYR A 355 15.64 9.11 5.54
N ALA A 356 14.59 8.33 5.77
CA ALA A 356 13.55 8.06 4.77
C ALA A 356 12.82 9.34 4.34
N ASN A 357 12.47 10.21 5.29
CA ASN A 357 11.85 11.50 4.99
C ASN A 357 12.79 12.43 4.19
N LEU A 358 14.06 12.53 4.57
CA LEU A 358 15.04 13.34 3.85
C LEU A 358 15.25 12.83 2.43
N PHE A 359 15.41 11.51 2.28
CA PHE A 359 15.57 10.86 0.97
C PHE A 359 14.37 11.19 0.06
N LEU A 360 13.15 10.94 0.51
CA LEU A 360 11.94 11.20 -0.27
C LEU A 360 11.80 12.70 -0.60
N SER A 361 11.97 13.58 0.38
CA SER A 361 11.86 15.04 0.20
C SER A 361 12.80 15.55 -0.88
N GLN A 362 14.08 15.12 -0.86
CA GLN A 362 15.08 15.55 -1.83
C GLN A 362 14.75 15.12 -3.27
N HIS A 363 14.24 13.89 -3.44
CA HIS A 363 13.86 13.39 -4.77
C HIS A 363 12.58 14.04 -5.29
N LEU A 364 11.59 14.25 -4.43
CA LEU A 364 10.33 14.90 -4.82
C LEU A 364 10.52 16.36 -5.24
N ASP A 365 11.48 17.09 -4.68
CA ASP A 365 11.78 18.45 -5.14
C ASP A 365 12.21 18.47 -6.62
N GLY A 366 13.12 17.58 -7.01
CA GLY A 366 13.54 17.42 -8.41
C GLY A 366 12.39 16.98 -9.32
N TYR A 367 11.65 15.98 -8.88
CA TYR A 367 10.49 15.45 -9.61
C TYR A 367 9.44 16.53 -9.87
N PHE A 368 9.02 17.28 -8.83
CA PHE A 368 7.97 18.30 -9.00
C PHE A 368 8.44 19.51 -9.81
N ASN A 369 9.69 19.94 -9.70
CA ASN A 369 10.22 20.96 -10.60
C ASN A 369 10.07 20.51 -12.07
N TYR A 370 10.54 19.30 -12.38
CA TYR A 370 10.43 18.75 -13.73
C TYR A 370 8.96 18.60 -14.17
N TYR A 371 8.08 18.05 -13.31
CA TYR A 371 6.66 17.82 -13.61
C TYR A 371 5.93 19.14 -13.91
N LEU A 372 6.12 20.16 -13.05
CA LEU A 372 5.50 21.46 -13.21
C LEU A 372 5.90 22.17 -14.50
N GLU A 373 7.20 22.13 -14.84
CA GLU A 373 7.70 22.76 -16.06
C GLU A 373 7.28 21.99 -17.32
N ASN A 374 7.48 20.68 -17.34
CA ASN A 374 7.40 19.90 -18.57
C ASN A 374 6.04 19.22 -18.81
N ARG A 375 5.23 19.03 -17.77
CA ARG A 375 3.90 18.40 -17.87
C ARG A 375 2.78 19.44 -17.72
N LEU A 376 2.92 20.38 -16.80
CA LEU A 376 1.92 21.42 -16.57
C LEU A 376 2.27 22.76 -17.24
N GLY A 377 3.45 22.90 -17.88
CA GLY A 377 3.85 24.10 -18.63
C GLY A 377 4.09 25.33 -17.76
N ALA A 378 4.39 25.15 -16.47
CA ALA A 378 4.67 26.27 -15.58
C ALA A 378 6.00 26.94 -15.93
N PRO A 379 6.08 28.30 -15.90
CA PRO A 379 7.36 28.99 -16.00
C PRO A 379 8.34 28.54 -14.89
N PRO A 380 9.67 28.49 -15.14
CA PRO A 380 10.65 27.96 -14.17
C PRO A 380 10.57 28.61 -12.77
N GLN A 381 10.35 29.92 -12.69
CA GLN A 381 10.21 30.61 -11.41
C GLN A 381 8.96 30.17 -10.63
N LEU A 382 7.86 29.93 -11.34
CA LEU A 382 6.62 29.43 -10.75
C LEU A 382 6.78 27.96 -10.32
N ALA A 383 7.42 27.13 -11.14
CA ALA A 383 7.74 25.75 -10.80
C ALA A 383 8.60 25.65 -9.54
N THR A 384 9.68 26.42 -9.47
CA THR A 384 10.56 26.50 -8.28
C THR A 384 9.81 26.93 -7.02
N PHE A 385 8.86 27.85 -7.12
CA PHE A 385 8.03 28.27 -5.99
C PHE A 385 7.02 27.18 -5.58
N ALA A 386 6.37 26.53 -6.54
CA ALA A 386 5.30 25.57 -6.29
C ALA A 386 5.80 24.19 -5.89
N ALA A 387 6.95 23.71 -6.40
CA ALA A 387 7.45 22.36 -6.17
C ALA A 387 7.51 21.95 -4.68
N PRO A 388 8.00 22.78 -3.73
CA PRO A 388 7.97 22.45 -2.31
C PRO A 388 6.55 22.27 -1.75
N LEU A 389 5.55 22.97 -2.31
CA LEU A 389 4.16 22.88 -1.87
C LEU A 389 3.55 21.54 -2.30
N PHE A 390 3.83 21.11 -3.55
CA PHE A 390 3.46 19.79 -4.06
C PHE A 390 4.13 18.68 -3.26
N ARG A 391 5.46 18.77 -3.05
CA ARG A 391 6.19 17.83 -2.21
C ARG A 391 5.56 17.67 -0.83
N ASN A 392 5.29 18.77 -0.14
CA ASN A 392 4.73 18.73 1.21
C ASN A 392 3.34 18.12 1.23
N GLY A 393 2.49 18.41 0.23
CA GLY A 393 1.17 17.80 0.08
C GLY A 393 1.25 16.28 -0.13
N ILE A 394 2.10 15.83 -1.07
CA ILE A 394 2.29 14.40 -1.32
C ILE A 394 2.88 13.67 -0.10
N MET A 395 3.85 14.26 0.59
CA MET A 395 4.42 13.64 1.79
C MET A 395 3.40 13.53 2.92
N ALA A 396 2.50 14.51 3.06
CA ALA A 396 1.40 14.44 4.02
C ALA A 396 0.41 13.33 3.63
N HIS A 397 0.02 13.27 2.36
CA HIS A 397 -0.87 12.24 1.83
C HIS A 397 -0.27 10.82 1.96
N PHE A 398 1.04 10.65 1.73
CA PHE A 398 1.71 9.38 1.99
C PHE A 398 1.71 8.97 3.47
N ALA A 399 1.67 9.95 4.37
CA ALA A 399 1.63 9.71 5.81
C ALA A 399 0.21 9.45 6.36
N GLY A 400 -0.81 9.93 5.66
CA GLY A 400 -2.22 9.86 6.07
C GLY A 400 -2.61 10.85 7.18
N ASP A 401 -3.93 11.06 7.34
CA ASP A 401 -4.50 12.05 8.27
C ASP A 401 -4.01 13.49 7.98
N GLU A 402 -4.08 13.96 6.75
CA GLU A 402 -3.52 15.20 6.25
C GLU A 402 -4.04 16.42 6.99
N LYS A 403 -3.13 17.17 7.55
CA LYS A 403 -3.42 18.44 8.20
C LYS A 403 -2.54 19.54 7.62
N MET A 404 -3.14 20.38 6.79
CA MET A 404 -2.41 21.51 6.21
C MET A 404 -1.93 22.48 7.29
N PRO A 405 -0.61 22.68 7.48
CA PRO A 405 -0.08 23.67 8.40
C PRO A 405 -0.44 25.10 7.97
N PRO A 406 -0.54 26.07 8.91
CA PRO A 406 -0.89 27.45 8.57
C PRO A 406 0.07 28.15 7.61
N ASP A 407 1.36 27.84 7.67
CA ASP A 407 2.38 28.37 6.75
C ASP A 407 2.21 27.83 5.34
N GLN A 408 1.85 26.54 5.19
CA GLN A 408 1.52 25.93 3.90
C GLN A 408 0.29 26.59 3.29
N ARG A 409 -0.76 26.84 4.08
CA ARG A 409 -1.95 27.56 3.60
C ARG A 409 -1.59 28.93 3.07
N THR A 410 -0.82 29.71 3.82
CA THR A 410 -0.38 31.05 3.39
C THR A 410 0.38 31.00 2.06
N GLN A 411 1.25 30.00 1.87
CA GLN A 411 2.00 29.84 0.63
C GLN A 411 1.11 29.41 -0.54
N ILE A 412 0.10 28.55 -0.30
CA ILE A 412 -0.88 28.14 -1.29
C ILE A 412 -1.78 29.33 -1.68
N ASP A 413 -2.17 30.17 -0.72
CA ASP A 413 -2.90 31.42 -1.00
C ASP A 413 -2.05 32.37 -1.88
N ASN A 414 -0.74 32.49 -1.62
CA ASN A 414 0.18 33.24 -2.50
C ASN A 414 0.29 32.58 -3.89
N LEU A 415 0.40 31.24 -3.98
CA LEU A 415 0.38 30.52 -5.25
C LEU A 415 -0.92 30.78 -6.02
N SER A 416 -2.06 30.87 -5.33
CA SER A 416 -3.35 31.15 -5.95
C SER A 416 -3.40 32.52 -6.67
N THR A 417 -2.64 33.51 -6.19
CA THR A 417 -2.52 34.81 -6.89
C THR A 417 -1.73 34.72 -8.19
N MET A 418 -0.81 33.76 -8.30
CA MET A 418 0.04 33.54 -9.48
C MET A 418 -0.55 32.49 -10.44
N SER A 419 -1.11 31.41 -9.89
CA SER A 419 -1.74 30.31 -10.63
C SER A 419 -2.83 29.65 -9.80
N PRO A 420 -4.11 30.08 -9.95
CA PRO A 420 -5.23 29.43 -9.27
C PRO A 420 -5.34 27.93 -9.56
N GLN A 421 -4.94 27.51 -10.78
CA GLN A 421 -4.95 26.11 -11.17
C GLN A 421 -3.99 25.28 -10.33
N LEU A 422 -2.71 25.69 -10.22
CA LEU A 422 -1.73 24.95 -9.42
C LEU A 422 -2.09 24.96 -7.93
N ALA A 423 -2.57 26.09 -7.42
CA ALA A 423 -3.04 26.16 -6.04
C ALA A 423 -4.22 25.20 -5.77
N GLY A 424 -5.15 25.09 -6.73
CA GLY A 424 -6.24 24.13 -6.66
C GLY A 424 -5.73 22.69 -6.58
N ILE A 425 -4.79 22.31 -7.46
CA ILE A 425 -4.20 20.95 -7.47
C ILE A 425 -3.49 20.66 -6.13
N VAL A 426 -2.64 21.58 -5.64
CA VAL A 426 -1.96 21.38 -4.35
C VAL A 426 -2.95 21.21 -3.20
N THR A 427 -4.04 21.98 -3.22
CA THR A 427 -5.07 21.91 -2.17
C THR A 427 -5.73 20.55 -2.10
N THR A 428 -5.91 19.84 -3.24
CA THR A 428 -6.53 18.51 -3.25
C THR A 428 -5.69 17.47 -2.52
N LEU A 429 -4.36 17.60 -2.52
CA LEU A 429 -3.44 16.71 -1.80
C LEU A 429 -3.53 16.83 -0.26
N TRP A 430 -4.24 17.84 0.24
CA TRP A 430 -4.49 18.08 1.66
C TRP A 430 -5.94 17.78 2.05
N THR A 431 -6.71 17.17 1.14
CA THR A 431 -8.13 16.88 1.35
C THR A 431 -8.33 15.39 1.45
N ASP A 432 -8.56 14.94 2.66
CA ASP A 432 -8.98 13.59 2.97
C ASP A 432 -10.40 13.33 2.40
N LEU A 433 -10.60 12.27 1.61
CA LEU A 433 -11.87 11.88 0.99
C LEU A 433 -12.64 10.84 1.80
N GLY A 434 -12.24 10.54 3.00
CA GLY A 434 -12.82 9.46 3.76
C GLY A 434 -12.89 9.73 5.25
N ILE A 435 -12.40 8.78 5.96
CA ILE A 435 -12.27 8.78 7.41
C ILE A 435 -10.77 8.83 7.75
N LYS A 436 -10.44 8.95 9.03
CA LYS A 436 -9.04 8.92 9.46
C LYS A 436 -8.31 7.66 8.96
N ASP A 437 -7.08 7.84 8.49
CA ASP A 437 -6.28 6.81 7.82
C ASP A 437 -5.51 5.92 8.78
N ASN A 438 -4.93 6.51 9.83
CA ASN A 438 -3.96 5.83 10.67
C ASN A 438 -4.59 5.02 11.80
N THR A 439 -5.63 5.57 12.42
CA THR A 439 -6.35 4.89 13.51
C THR A 439 -7.84 5.18 13.42
N THR A 440 -8.61 4.16 13.06
CA THR A 440 -10.05 4.30 12.82
C THR A 440 -10.79 2.98 13.03
N THR A 441 -12.12 3.07 13.08
CA THR A 441 -13.02 1.92 13.14
C THR A 441 -14.04 2.01 12.00
N ILE A 442 -14.10 0.99 11.14
CA ILE A 442 -15.08 0.87 10.05
C ILE A 442 -16.15 -0.17 10.44
N ASN A 443 -17.41 0.18 10.25
CA ASN A 443 -18.52 -0.78 10.35
C ASN A 443 -18.79 -1.38 8.97
N TYR A 444 -18.66 -2.71 8.83
CA TYR A 444 -18.87 -3.40 7.55
C TYR A 444 -20.15 -4.26 7.52
N LYS A 445 -20.93 -4.29 8.59
CA LYS A 445 -22.25 -4.97 8.65
C LYS A 445 -23.36 -4.15 8.02
#